data_602b07ef8746d3fe1d9f9733c23344ec
#
_entry.id   602b07ef8746d3fe1d9f9733c23344ec
#
_cell.length_a   1.000
_cell.length_b   1.000
_cell.length_c   1.000
_cell.angle_alpha   90.00
_cell.angle_beta   90.00
_cell.angle_gamma   90.00
#
_symmetry.space_group_name_H-M   'P 1'
#
loop_
_entity.id
_entity.type
_entity.pdbx_description
1 polymer ?
#
loop_
_entity_poly.entity_id
_entity_poly.type
_entity_poly.pdbx_seq_one_letter_code
_entity_poly.pdbx_strand_id
1 'polypeptide(L)'
;TQEPEIQMEFNVPEYRGQQDVTLKHSIGKINFSHRYHLEERFIHKADKLGLVEGSIFYLRFRYRIQGDCNLWKSDKQYLKAIVSNEILINGGNKIIKNTFDQNRIYAGLQFGINAALAAELGYLNSFQQRANGVDYFSRDIVRISFYHKLKI
;
A
#
# COMPACT_ATOMS: atom_id res chain seq x y z
N THR A 1 -9.67 -4.23 2.13
CA THR A 1 -10.04 -3.54 3.39
C THR A 1 -11.50 -3.16 3.23
N GLN A 2 -12.39 -3.90 3.89
CA GLN A 2 -13.82 -3.55 3.94
C GLN A 2 -13.97 -2.28 4.75
N GLU A 3 -14.84 -1.38 4.30
CA GLU A 3 -15.27 -0.25 5.11
C GLU A 3 -16.01 -0.76 6.33
N PRO A 4 -15.76 -0.19 7.52
CA PRO A 4 -16.40 -0.67 8.76
C PRO A 4 -17.93 -0.46 8.79
N GLU A 5 -18.50 0.21 7.79
CA GLU A 5 -19.92 0.57 7.74
C GLU A 5 -20.80 -0.42 6.95
N ILE A 6 -20.21 -1.36 6.20
CA ILE A 6 -20.97 -2.39 5.47
C ILE A 6 -20.66 -3.75 6.10
N GLN A 7 -21.39 -4.10 7.15
CA GLN A 7 -21.41 -5.46 7.68
C GLN A 7 -22.32 -6.31 6.80
N MET A 8 -21.74 -7.07 5.87
CA MET A 8 -22.45 -8.19 5.26
C MET A 8 -22.24 -9.41 6.17
N GLU A 9 -23.31 -10.17 6.41
CA GLU A 9 -23.27 -11.41 7.22
C GLU A 9 -22.46 -12.54 6.55
N PHE A 10 -21.98 -12.34 5.30
CA PHE A 10 -21.22 -13.31 4.53
C PHE A 10 -20.06 -12.68 3.78
N ASN A 11 -19.05 -13.50 3.48
CA ASN A 11 -17.88 -13.06 2.73
C ASN A 11 -18.16 -13.10 1.22
N VAL A 12 -17.86 -11.98 0.54
CA VAL A 12 -17.95 -11.90 -0.93
C VAL A 12 -16.61 -12.34 -1.52
N PRO A 13 -16.59 -13.42 -2.35
CA PRO A 13 -15.38 -13.88 -3.01
C PRO A 13 -14.81 -12.83 -3.96
N GLU A 14 -13.48 -12.69 -3.96
CA GLU A 14 -12.74 -11.83 -4.86
C GLU A 14 -11.57 -12.61 -5.47
N TYR A 15 -11.48 -12.64 -6.80
CA TYR A 15 -10.31 -13.11 -7.53
C TYR A 15 -9.49 -11.89 -7.98
N ARG A 16 -8.18 -11.97 -7.84
CA ARG A 16 -7.29 -10.85 -8.11
C ARG A 16 -6.06 -11.28 -8.88
N GLY A 17 -5.90 -10.73 -10.10
CA GLY A 17 -4.64 -10.70 -10.84
C GLY A 17 -3.79 -9.51 -10.39
N GLN A 18 -2.47 -9.68 -10.26
CA GLN A 18 -1.57 -8.62 -9.82
C GLN A 18 -0.32 -8.57 -10.71
N GLN A 19 0.08 -7.36 -11.07
CA GLN A 19 1.30 -7.09 -11.82
C GLN A 19 2.10 -5.98 -11.13
N ASP A 20 3.40 -6.20 -10.93
CA ASP A 20 4.31 -5.26 -10.29
C ASP A 20 5.49 -4.93 -11.18
N VAL A 21 5.78 -3.63 -11.32
CA VAL A 21 7.01 -3.14 -11.94
C VAL A 21 7.68 -2.17 -10.97
N THR A 22 8.95 -2.39 -10.67
CA THR A 22 9.73 -1.51 -9.79
C THR A 22 10.97 -1.00 -10.52
N LEU A 23 11.07 0.32 -10.64
CA LEU A 23 12.23 1.02 -11.18
C LEU A 23 13.02 1.63 -10.02
N LYS A 24 14.34 1.50 -10.04
CA LYS A 24 15.22 2.05 -9.00
C LYS A 24 16.33 2.88 -9.64
N HIS A 25 16.63 4.02 -9.03
CA HIS A 25 17.76 4.86 -9.38
C HIS A 25 18.27 5.60 -8.16
N SER A 26 19.44 6.23 -8.27
CA SER A 26 20.01 7.00 -7.16
C SER A 26 20.43 8.38 -7.66
N ILE A 27 20.22 9.38 -6.83
CA ILE A 27 20.68 10.76 -7.06
C ILE A 27 21.47 11.18 -5.83
N GLY A 28 22.78 11.32 -5.97
CA GLY A 28 23.68 11.58 -4.85
C GLY A 28 23.62 10.46 -3.82
N LYS A 29 23.22 10.80 -2.58
CA LYS A 29 23.09 9.85 -1.46
C LYS A 29 21.69 9.28 -1.27
N ILE A 30 20.75 9.69 -2.11
CA ILE A 30 19.35 9.28 -2.01
C ILE A 30 19.06 8.21 -3.06
N ASN A 31 18.51 7.10 -2.61
CA ASN A 31 18.00 6.05 -3.50
C ASN A 31 16.50 6.27 -3.69
N PHE A 32 16.05 6.22 -4.93
CA PHE A 32 14.66 6.31 -5.31
C PHE A 32 14.14 4.97 -5.82
N SER A 33 12.92 4.64 -5.46
CA SER A 33 12.19 3.48 -5.96
C SER A 33 10.80 3.90 -6.40
N HIS A 34 10.44 3.58 -7.64
CA HIS A 34 9.13 3.80 -8.23
C HIS A 34 8.48 2.45 -8.42
N ARG A 35 7.38 2.19 -7.72
CA ARG A 35 6.62 0.95 -7.86
C ARG A 35 5.29 1.24 -8.53
N TYR A 36 5.06 0.57 -9.63
CA TYR A 36 3.79 0.53 -10.36
C TYR A 36 3.16 -0.83 -10.08
N HIS A 37 1.94 -0.81 -9.58
CA HIS A 37 1.21 -2.02 -9.23
C HIS A 37 -0.20 -1.94 -9.81
N LEU A 38 -0.56 -2.92 -10.64
CA LEU A 38 -1.87 -3.07 -11.23
C LEU A 38 -2.58 -4.27 -10.61
N GLU A 39 -3.82 -4.07 -10.18
CA GLU A 39 -4.71 -5.12 -9.70
C GLU A 39 -5.93 -5.21 -10.61
N GLU A 40 -6.13 -6.38 -11.20
CA GLU A 40 -7.34 -6.78 -11.91
C GLU A 40 -8.22 -7.55 -10.92
N ARG A 41 -9.35 -6.95 -10.53
CA ARG A 41 -10.20 -7.45 -9.45
C ARG A 41 -11.54 -7.92 -10.01
N PHE A 42 -11.88 -9.17 -9.77
CA PHE A 42 -13.16 -9.76 -10.09
C PHE A 42 -13.89 -10.05 -8.79
N ILE A 43 -14.85 -9.19 -8.45
CA ILE A 43 -15.61 -9.27 -7.21
C ILE A 43 -16.95 -9.90 -7.52
N HIS A 44 -17.29 -11.01 -6.86
CA HIS A 44 -18.60 -11.66 -7.02
C HIS A 44 -19.71 -10.67 -6.67
N LYS A 45 -20.79 -10.71 -7.43
CA LYS A 45 -21.96 -9.90 -7.09
C LYS A 45 -22.64 -10.49 -5.84
N ALA A 46 -23.15 -9.59 -4.99
CA ALA A 46 -23.88 -9.95 -3.80
C ALA A 46 -25.06 -9.00 -3.63
N ASP A 47 -26.15 -9.50 -3.10
CA ASP A 47 -27.30 -8.72 -2.61
C ASP A 47 -27.49 -8.94 -1.11
N LYS A 48 -28.60 -8.44 -0.56
CA LYS A 48 -28.91 -8.59 0.87
C LYS A 48 -29.18 -10.03 1.31
N LEU A 49 -29.46 -10.94 0.34
CA LEU A 49 -29.84 -12.34 0.58
C LEU A 49 -28.68 -13.31 0.35
N GLY A 50 -27.61 -12.88 -0.32
CA GLY A 50 -26.46 -13.72 -0.57
C GLY A 50 -25.69 -13.39 -1.86
N LEU A 51 -24.95 -14.38 -2.36
CA LEU A 51 -24.21 -14.26 -3.61
C LEU A 51 -25.15 -14.39 -4.82
N VAL A 52 -25.00 -13.49 -5.78
CA VAL A 52 -25.74 -13.47 -7.04
C VAL A 52 -24.80 -13.85 -8.17
N GLU A 53 -25.31 -14.48 -9.24
CA GLU A 53 -24.52 -14.89 -10.39
C GLU A 53 -23.80 -13.73 -11.07
N GLY A 54 -22.53 -13.96 -11.39
CA GLY A 54 -21.65 -13.03 -12.10
C GLY A 54 -20.68 -12.28 -11.19
N SER A 55 -19.76 -11.57 -11.83
CA SER A 55 -18.72 -10.78 -11.17
C SER A 55 -18.68 -9.35 -11.72
N ILE A 56 -18.18 -8.43 -10.92
CA ILE A 56 -17.91 -7.07 -11.32
C ILE A 56 -16.41 -6.93 -11.45
N PHE A 57 -15.97 -6.42 -12.58
CA PHE A 57 -14.56 -6.17 -12.87
C PHE A 57 -14.17 -4.75 -12.47
N TYR A 58 -13.07 -4.63 -11.72
CA TYR A 58 -12.43 -3.38 -11.36
C TYR A 58 -10.93 -3.45 -11.62
N LEU A 59 -10.38 -2.34 -12.07
CA LEU A 59 -8.95 -2.10 -12.11
C LEU A 59 -8.57 -1.23 -10.91
N ARG A 60 -7.45 -1.55 -10.24
CA ARG A 60 -6.82 -0.68 -9.28
C ARG A 60 -5.37 -0.48 -9.65
N PHE A 61 -5.02 0.75 -9.89
CA PHE A 61 -3.66 1.17 -10.14
C PHE A 61 -3.08 1.80 -8.87
N ARG A 62 -1.86 1.40 -8.52
CA ARG A 62 -1.11 2.00 -7.41
C ARG A 62 0.24 2.47 -7.92
N TYR A 63 0.59 3.67 -7.59
CA TYR A 63 1.92 4.20 -7.81
C TYR A 63 2.52 4.61 -6.48
N ARG A 64 3.72 4.09 -6.16
CA ARG A 64 4.48 4.48 -4.99
C ARG A 64 5.84 4.99 -5.42
N ILE A 65 6.17 6.20 -4.97
CA ILE A 65 7.52 6.72 -4.95
C ILE A 65 8.07 6.62 -3.53
N GLN A 66 9.27 6.12 -3.38
CA GLN A 66 9.99 6.03 -2.11
C GLN A 66 11.38 6.57 -2.30
N GLY A 67 11.81 7.44 -1.38
CA GLY A 67 13.19 7.89 -1.22
C GLY A 67 13.77 7.33 0.07
N ASP A 68 15.01 6.85 0.04
CA ASP A 68 15.74 6.48 1.24
C ASP A 68 17.19 6.97 1.18
N CYS A 69 17.72 7.35 2.34
CA CYS A 69 19.13 7.73 2.48
C CYS A 69 19.70 7.22 3.80
N ASN A 70 20.99 6.85 3.77
CA ASN A 70 21.69 6.54 5.00
C ASN A 70 22.09 7.84 5.69
N LEU A 71 21.52 8.09 6.88
CA LEU A 71 21.90 9.19 7.74
C LEU A 71 23.27 8.93 8.38
N TRP A 72 23.51 7.67 8.72
CA TRP A 72 24.75 7.19 9.30
C TRP A 72 25.00 5.73 8.91
N LYS A 73 26.27 5.37 8.73
CA LYS A 73 26.68 4.01 8.40
C LYS A 73 28.06 3.72 8.99
N SER A 74 28.18 2.55 9.62
CA SER A 74 29.40 1.93 10.09
C SER A 74 29.57 0.55 9.43
N ASP A 75 30.62 -0.20 9.77
CA ASP A 75 30.90 -1.53 9.20
C ASP A 75 29.76 -2.53 9.43
N LYS A 76 29.11 -2.47 10.59
CA LYS A 76 28.07 -3.43 11.00
C LYS A 76 26.69 -2.83 11.15
N GLN A 77 26.60 -1.51 11.33
CA GLN A 77 25.35 -0.82 11.67
C GLN A 77 25.06 0.31 10.71
N TYR A 78 23.80 0.66 10.56
CA TYR A 78 23.36 1.83 9.81
C TYR A 78 22.09 2.43 10.36
N LEU A 79 21.90 3.73 10.16
CA LEU A 79 20.64 4.43 10.34
C LEU A 79 20.20 4.97 8.99
N LYS A 80 19.02 4.59 8.55
CA LYS A 80 18.44 4.97 7.26
C LYS A 80 17.12 5.70 7.50
N ALA A 81 16.95 6.85 6.83
CA ALA A 81 15.67 7.52 6.72
C ALA A 81 14.94 7.04 5.47
N ILE A 82 13.62 6.86 5.57
CA ILE A 82 12.75 6.39 4.51
C ILE A 82 11.53 7.30 4.46
N VAL A 83 11.19 7.81 3.27
CA VAL A 83 9.96 8.56 3.02
C VAL A 83 9.30 7.99 1.77
N SER A 84 7.99 7.80 1.79
CA SER A 84 7.27 7.39 0.59
C SER A 84 5.89 8.01 0.50
N ASN A 85 5.41 8.18 -0.72
CA ASN A 85 4.02 8.48 -1.03
C ASN A 85 3.48 7.41 -1.97
N GLU A 86 2.30 6.89 -1.67
CA GLU A 86 1.59 5.93 -2.51
C GLU A 86 0.18 6.45 -2.80
N ILE A 87 -0.16 6.53 -4.08
CA ILE A 87 -1.50 6.88 -4.54
C ILE A 87 -2.18 5.65 -5.13
N LEU A 88 -3.46 5.47 -4.81
CA LEU A 88 -4.31 4.40 -5.29
C LEU A 88 -5.46 5.01 -6.09
N ILE A 89 -5.64 4.52 -7.31
CA ILE A 89 -6.67 4.97 -8.24
C ILE A 89 -7.46 3.75 -8.70
N ASN A 90 -8.78 3.85 -8.65
CA ASN A 90 -9.68 2.83 -9.18
C ASN A 90 -10.13 3.19 -10.59
N GLY A 91 -10.24 2.20 -11.47
CA GLY A 91 -10.78 2.28 -12.82
C GLY A 91 -11.78 1.17 -13.08
N GLY A 92 -12.72 1.38 -13.99
CA GLY A 92 -13.71 0.38 -14.39
C GLY A 92 -15.04 1.02 -14.78
N ASN A 93 -15.82 0.31 -15.60
CA ASN A 93 -17.06 0.83 -16.19
C ASN A 93 -18.16 1.23 -15.18
N LYS A 94 -18.06 0.78 -13.94
CA LYS A 94 -19.01 1.11 -12.86
C LYS A 94 -18.48 2.10 -11.83
N ILE A 95 -17.24 2.61 -12.02
CA ILE A 95 -16.65 3.61 -11.13
C ILE A 95 -16.99 4.99 -11.65
N ILE A 96 -18.04 5.60 -11.10
CA ILE A 96 -18.50 6.94 -11.50
C ILE A 96 -17.95 8.01 -10.54
N LYS A 97 -17.78 7.70 -9.26
CA LYS A 97 -17.43 8.68 -8.21
C LYS A 97 -16.15 8.37 -7.43
N ASN A 98 -15.64 7.16 -7.46
CA ASN A 98 -14.53 6.70 -6.62
C ASN A 98 -13.26 6.41 -7.43
N THR A 99 -12.91 7.28 -8.39
CA THR A 99 -11.66 7.18 -9.14
C THR A 99 -10.46 7.30 -8.22
N PHE A 100 -10.44 8.30 -7.34
CA PHE A 100 -9.46 8.39 -6.25
C PHE A 100 -9.88 7.42 -5.14
N ASP A 101 -8.99 6.54 -4.72
CA ASP A 101 -9.25 5.60 -3.61
C ASP A 101 -8.53 6.04 -2.34
N GLN A 102 -7.21 6.23 -2.45
CA GLN A 102 -6.42 6.46 -1.27
C GLN A 102 -5.09 7.14 -1.60
N ASN A 103 -4.61 7.97 -0.68
CA ASN A 103 -3.22 8.44 -0.63
C ASN A 103 -2.59 8.02 0.69
N ARG A 104 -1.36 7.53 0.65
CA ARG A 104 -0.59 7.09 1.81
C ARG A 104 0.75 7.82 1.84
N ILE A 105 1.02 8.51 2.93
CA ILE A 105 2.31 9.13 3.20
C ILE A 105 2.97 8.35 4.33
N TYR A 106 4.21 7.94 4.12
CA TYR A 106 4.99 7.20 5.10
C TYR A 106 6.32 7.89 5.35
N ALA A 107 6.71 7.98 6.62
CA ALA A 107 8.04 8.38 7.05
C ALA A 107 8.54 7.42 8.14
N GLY A 108 9.78 6.96 8.04
CA GLY A 108 10.34 6.01 8.98
C GLY A 108 11.86 6.09 9.10
N LEU A 109 12.35 5.55 10.21
CA LEU A 109 13.75 5.35 10.50
C LEU A 109 14.03 3.85 10.65
N GLN A 110 14.99 3.35 9.90
CA GLN A 110 15.44 1.96 9.97
C GLN A 110 16.84 1.90 10.55
N PHE A 111 17.00 1.15 11.63
CA PHE A 111 18.27 0.89 12.26
C PHE A 111 18.73 -0.54 11.97
N GLY A 112 19.83 -0.68 11.26
CA GLY A 112 20.52 -1.96 11.06
C GLY A 112 21.39 -2.27 12.27
N ILE A 113 21.04 -3.32 13.01
CA ILE A 113 21.73 -3.75 14.21
C ILE A 113 23.02 -4.49 13.83
N ASN A 114 22.93 -5.31 12.77
CA ASN A 114 24.05 -6.03 12.19
C ASN A 114 23.73 -6.40 10.71
N ALA A 115 24.55 -7.21 10.07
CA ALA A 115 24.37 -7.62 8.67
C ALA A 115 23.06 -8.42 8.43
N ALA A 116 22.50 -9.04 9.47
CA ALA A 116 21.32 -9.90 9.39
C ALA A 116 20.03 -9.27 9.96
N LEU A 117 20.15 -8.36 10.93
CA LEU A 117 19.02 -7.84 11.70
C LEU A 117 18.87 -6.32 11.52
N ALA A 118 17.65 -5.88 11.30
CA ALA A 118 17.27 -4.47 11.33
C ALA A 118 15.90 -4.28 11.96
N ALA A 119 15.69 -3.12 12.60
CA ALA A 119 14.41 -2.68 13.12
C ALA A 119 14.03 -1.35 12.44
N GLU A 120 12.74 -1.14 12.21
CA GLU A 120 12.21 0.07 11.60
C GLU A 120 11.03 0.58 12.42
N LEU A 121 11.05 1.86 12.73
CA LEU A 121 9.94 2.59 13.32
C LEU A 121 9.47 3.62 12.30
N GLY A 122 8.19 3.63 12.01
CA GLY A 122 7.63 4.56 11.03
C GLY A 122 6.22 5.01 11.37
N TYR A 123 5.85 6.11 10.76
CA TYR A 123 4.53 6.71 10.81
C TYR A 123 3.92 6.68 9.41
N LEU A 124 2.68 6.23 9.32
CA LEU A 124 1.89 6.16 8.11
C LEU A 124 0.60 6.94 8.30
N ASN A 125 0.42 7.99 7.50
CA ASN A 125 -0.88 8.62 7.32
C ASN A 125 -1.56 8.05 6.07
N SER A 126 -2.82 7.66 6.20
CA SER A 126 -3.63 7.08 5.14
C SER A 126 -4.90 7.88 4.97
N PHE A 127 -4.96 8.68 3.92
CA PHE A 127 -6.13 9.48 3.52
C PHE A 127 -6.92 8.70 2.46
N GLN A 128 -8.18 8.40 2.73
CA GLN A 128 -9.00 7.53 1.90
C GLN A 128 -10.37 8.15 1.64
N GLN A 129 -10.86 8.00 0.39
CA GLN A 129 -12.23 8.33 0.03
C GLN A 129 -13.18 7.21 0.51
N ARG A 130 -14.33 7.60 1.05
CA ARG A 130 -15.39 6.65 1.44
C ARG A 130 -16.13 6.13 0.22
N ALA A 131 -16.84 5.01 0.36
CA ALA A 131 -17.63 4.39 -0.72
C ALA A 131 -18.72 5.29 -1.29
N ASN A 132 -19.22 6.27 -0.50
CA ASN A 132 -20.18 7.25 -0.99
C ASN A 132 -19.60 8.23 -2.03
N GLY A 133 -18.26 8.25 -2.21
CA GLY A 133 -17.56 9.07 -3.20
C GLY A 133 -17.55 10.58 -2.91
N VAL A 134 -17.93 10.98 -1.70
CA VAL A 134 -18.00 12.39 -1.28
C VAL A 134 -17.14 12.61 -0.05
N ASP A 135 -17.26 11.74 0.94
CA ASP A 135 -16.56 11.87 2.20
C ASP A 135 -15.19 11.24 2.18
N TYR A 136 -14.33 11.73 3.07
CA TYR A 136 -12.95 11.25 3.26
C TYR A 136 -12.70 10.98 4.74
N PHE A 137 -11.75 10.11 5.02
CA PHE A 137 -11.23 9.92 6.36
C PHE A 137 -9.72 9.73 6.33
N SER A 138 -9.08 10.07 7.44
CA SER A 138 -7.65 9.90 7.64
C SER A 138 -7.40 8.92 8.78
N ARG A 139 -6.35 8.11 8.64
CA ARG A 139 -5.86 7.21 9.69
C ARG A 139 -4.39 7.43 9.90
N ASP A 140 -4.01 7.54 11.17
CA ASP A 140 -2.64 7.65 11.61
C ASP A 140 -2.21 6.32 12.22
N ILE A 141 -1.12 5.76 11.70
CA ILE A 141 -0.66 4.41 12.06
C ILE A 141 0.83 4.50 12.41
N VAL A 142 1.19 4.07 13.61
CA VAL A 142 2.58 3.82 13.97
C VAL A 142 2.91 2.36 13.59
N ARG A 143 4.00 2.16 12.86
CA ARG A 143 4.44 0.85 12.40
C ARG A 143 5.81 0.53 12.94
N ILE A 144 5.93 -0.64 13.56
CA ILE A 144 7.20 -1.24 13.95
C ILE A 144 7.41 -2.48 13.08
N SER A 145 8.58 -2.62 12.48
CA SER A 145 8.93 -3.75 11.63
C SER A 145 10.30 -4.27 11.99
N PHE A 146 10.46 -5.59 11.98
CA PHE A 146 11.74 -6.27 12.16
C PHE A 146 12.10 -7.03 10.90
N TYR A 147 13.35 -6.90 10.47
CA TYR A 147 13.88 -7.54 9.28
C TYR A 147 14.98 -8.51 9.69
N HIS A 148 14.88 -9.75 9.23
CA HIS A 148 15.91 -10.76 9.43
C HIS A 148 16.28 -11.39 8.09
N LYS A 149 17.59 -11.34 7.74
CA LYS A 149 18.14 -12.01 6.57
C LYS A 149 18.78 -13.33 7.01
N LEU A 150 18.23 -14.43 6.55
CA LEU A 150 18.84 -15.74 6.68
C LEU A 150 19.82 -15.94 5.53
N LYS A 151 21.05 -16.36 5.82
CA LYS A 151 21.97 -16.91 4.82
C LYS A 151 21.79 -18.43 4.88
N ILE A 152 21.29 -18.98 3.82
CA ILE A 152 21.21 -20.41 3.57
C ILE A 152 22.47 -20.78 2.78
#